data_375100a31dd47b3d40c9ae5bb5c5efde
#
_entry.id   375100a31dd47b3d40c9ae5bb5c5efde
#
_cell.length_a   1.000
_cell.length_b   1.000
_cell.length_c   1.000
_cell.angle_alpha   90.00
_cell.angle_beta   90.00
_cell.angle_gamma   90.00
#
_symmetry.space_group_name_H-M   'P 1'
#
loop_
_entity.id
_entity.type
_entity.pdbx_description
1 polymer ?
#
loop_
_entity_poly.entity_id
_entity_poly.type
_entity_poly.pdbx_seq_one_letter_code
_entity_poly.pdbx_strand_id
1 'polypeptide(L)'
;MDGGSAMGRDGLISRRSVLRLGAVAGAGFAAAAAAGLVSACSSGGSGGGGGGNLVFLSDQLSTTQETADMRSKILSGFKGSGVSFTSLADTTRFVDQVIAQAKAGAGTLDLIGGLQGDFVALEAQIPLRDMSDVISELKDRNFPAAYLDLAKIKGAYRFVPWITATYLMAANKQALPYLPSGADVNTLSYDQLLAWGQALKKAKGQQLIGFPAGPTGLIKRFFQGYLYPSFTGGLNTQFKGAAAVGMWQYFKQLWAVTNPQSPTYAMMDEPLLSGEVWVAWDHAVRLSNALRQQPDNFVVFPAPSGPKGLGYEPVLGGLAIPTTSKQVTQAKALISYLTQQQTQTTMLNAESWFPPVGANALPSSLAPGVSAEAKAIDATTGTPDALASQLPIGLGAQSASYDKVFVDTFTAIALGGASIPSTLASEATTLQSILQQAGAACWKPDPVSTGVCQVG
;
A
#
# COMPACT_ATOMS: atom_id res chain seq x y z
N MET A 1 6.95 5.87 -77.18
CA MET A 1 7.57 7.05 -76.58
C MET A 1 7.39 6.87 -75.09
N ASP A 2 8.22 6.14 -74.43
CA ASP A 2 9.36 6.60 -73.61
C ASP A 2 8.88 7.52 -72.48
N GLY A 3 9.03 7.22 -71.22
CA GLY A 3 10.12 6.71 -70.51
C GLY A 3 9.76 6.34 -69.10
N GLY A 4 10.46 5.36 -68.64
CA GLY A 4 10.42 4.81 -67.34
C GLY A 4 11.08 5.68 -66.27
N SER A 5 10.75 5.40 -65.04
CA SER A 5 11.59 5.81 -63.92
C SER A 5 11.54 4.78 -62.81
N ALA A 6 12.71 4.52 -62.28
CA ALA A 6 13.08 3.38 -61.43
C ALA A 6 12.61 3.50 -59.99
N MET A 7 12.26 2.36 -59.41
CA MET A 7 12.10 2.11 -57.98
C MET A 7 13.45 2.17 -57.25
N GLY A 8 13.53 2.92 -56.18
CA GLY A 8 14.57 2.85 -55.16
C GLY A 8 14.22 1.78 -54.11
N ARG A 9 15.16 0.85 -53.88
CA ARG A 9 15.05 -0.25 -52.97
C ARG A 9 15.38 0.17 -51.53
N ASP A 10 14.50 -0.26 -50.59
CA ASP A 10 14.66 -0.20 -49.16
C ASP A 10 15.93 -0.92 -48.65
N GLY A 11 16.76 -0.16 -47.93
CA GLY A 11 17.90 -0.72 -47.20
C GLY A 11 17.48 -1.27 -45.82
N LEU A 12 17.30 -2.55 -45.71
CA LEU A 12 17.16 -3.25 -44.43
C LEU A 12 18.48 -3.26 -43.67
N ILE A 13 18.55 -2.56 -42.55
CA ILE A 13 19.70 -2.59 -41.64
C ILE A 13 19.66 -3.92 -40.87
N SER A 14 20.61 -4.77 -41.14
CA SER A 14 20.80 -6.09 -40.54
C SER A 14 21.29 -5.95 -39.07
N ARG A 15 20.68 -6.75 -38.16
CA ARG A 15 21.03 -6.85 -36.73
C ARG A 15 22.47 -7.30 -36.44
N ARG A 16 23.34 -7.50 -37.43
CA ARG A 16 24.73 -7.93 -37.26
C ARG A 16 25.77 -6.83 -37.24
N SER A 17 25.39 -5.55 -37.45
CA SER A 17 26.34 -4.43 -37.53
C SER A 17 26.53 -3.67 -36.21
N VAL A 18 25.83 -4.03 -35.11
CA VAL A 18 25.92 -3.35 -33.79
C VAL A 18 26.91 -4.02 -32.83
N LEU A 19 27.52 -5.16 -33.21
CA LEU A 19 28.37 -5.95 -32.31
C LEU A 19 29.89 -5.85 -32.59
N ARG A 20 30.37 -4.79 -33.26
CA ARG A 20 31.82 -4.63 -33.56
C ARG A 20 32.44 -3.28 -33.23
N LEU A 21 31.89 -2.55 -32.26
CA LEU A 21 32.56 -1.33 -31.72
C LEU A 21 32.41 -1.28 -30.20
N GLY A 22 33.18 -2.07 -29.47
CA GLY A 22 33.12 -2.10 -28.01
C GLY A 22 34.17 -2.98 -27.34
N ALA A 23 35.37 -3.03 -27.89
CA ALA A 23 36.48 -3.69 -27.20
C ALA A 23 37.73 -2.82 -27.38
N VAL A 24 37.94 -1.85 -26.52
CA VAL A 24 39.19 -1.32 -25.96
C VAL A 24 38.82 -0.20 -24.99
N ALA A 25 38.91 -0.47 -23.70
CA ALA A 25 39.29 0.37 -22.57
C ALA A 25 38.76 -0.27 -21.29
N GLY A 26 39.42 -1.32 -20.86
CA GLY A 26 39.28 -1.83 -19.50
C GLY A 26 40.18 -1.03 -18.57
N ALA A 27 39.81 -1.03 -17.30
CA ALA A 27 40.49 -0.51 -16.14
C ALA A 27 40.26 0.99 -15.84
N GLY A 28 39.43 1.23 -14.82
CA GLY A 28 39.52 2.48 -14.05
C GLY A 28 38.24 3.31 -13.94
N PHE A 29 37.11 2.74 -13.53
CA PHE A 29 35.97 3.51 -12.98
C PHE A 29 35.05 2.66 -12.12
N ALA A 30 35.57 2.21 -10.99
CA ALA A 30 34.77 1.53 -9.98
C ALA A 30 35.00 2.15 -8.59
N ALA A 31 34.83 3.49 -8.46
CA ALA A 31 34.87 4.17 -7.14
C ALA A 31 34.32 5.61 -7.19
N ALA A 32 33.34 5.95 -8.04
CA ALA A 32 32.85 7.34 -8.09
C ALA A 32 31.33 7.50 -8.21
N ALA A 33 30.54 6.46 -7.96
CA ALA A 33 29.07 6.53 -8.07
C ALA A 33 28.32 6.65 -6.73
N ALA A 34 29.01 6.76 -5.59
CA ALA A 34 28.39 6.91 -4.28
C ALA A 34 28.58 8.30 -3.63
N ALA A 35 29.23 9.26 -4.31
CA ALA A 35 29.53 10.58 -3.73
C ALA A 35 28.82 11.76 -4.43
N GLY A 36 27.88 11.54 -5.33
CA GLY A 36 27.31 12.56 -6.22
C GLY A 36 26.01 13.23 -5.78
N LEU A 37 25.51 13.06 -4.55
CA LEU A 37 24.27 13.69 -4.09
C LEU A 37 24.39 14.61 -2.85
N VAL A 38 25.59 15.01 -2.47
CA VAL A 38 25.77 15.90 -1.30
C VAL A 38 26.58 17.16 -1.65
N SER A 39 26.55 17.65 -2.87
CA SER A 39 27.32 18.86 -3.20
C SER A 39 26.47 19.87 -4.00
N ALA A 40 25.49 20.47 -3.35
CA ALA A 40 24.88 21.73 -3.76
C ALA A 40 24.29 22.41 -2.55
N CYS A 41 25.05 23.24 -1.86
CA CYS A 41 24.69 24.43 -1.12
C CYS A 41 25.79 24.78 -0.11
N SER A 42 26.90 25.36 -0.58
CA SER A 42 27.73 26.20 0.26
C SER A 42 27.82 27.59 -0.37
N SER A 43 26.92 28.47 -0.01
CA SER A 43 27.09 29.89 -0.09
C SER A 43 26.87 30.48 1.30
N GLY A 44 27.85 31.14 1.82
CA GLY A 44 27.98 31.53 3.19
C GLY A 44 26.96 32.54 3.70
N GLY A 45 26.71 32.41 5.00
CA GLY A 45 25.99 33.33 5.86
C GLY A 45 26.27 32.91 7.30
N SER A 46 27.26 33.55 7.92
CA SER A 46 27.58 33.40 9.34
C SER A 46 26.48 33.95 10.22
N GLY A 47 25.89 33.11 11.07
CA GLY A 47 24.94 33.52 12.12
C GLY A 47 24.40 32.33 12.90
N GLY A 48 24.95 32.02 14.02
CA GLY A 48 24.54 31.29 15.22
C GLY A 48 23.47 30.21 15.13
N GLY A 49 23.81 28.97 15.50
CA GLY A 49 22.89 27.88 15.80
C GLY A 49 22.99 26.75 14.76
N GLY A 50 23.86 25.77 15.00
CA GLY A 50 24.09 24.65 14.10
C GLY A 50 22.89 23.71 13.98
N GLY A 51 22.16 23.80 12.89
CA GLY A 51 21.14 22.82 12.53
C GLY A 51 20.99 22.78 11.02
N GLY A 52 21.60 21.77 10.37
CA GLY A 52 21.24 21.42 8.98
C GLY A 52 19.77 21.01 8.89
N ASN A 53 19.22 20.92 7.67
CA ASN A 53 17.87 20.42 7.46
C ASN A 53 17.73 19.00 8.06
N LEU A 54 16.56 18.74 8.69
CA LEU A 54 16.17 17.39 9.06
C LEU A 54 16.03 16.52 7.82
N VAL A 55 16.62 15.35 7.82
CA VAL A 55 16.48 14.39 6.73
C VAL A 55 15.37 13.39 7.08
N PHE A 56 14.26 13.48 6.35
CA PHE A 56 13.09 12.64 6.50
C PHE A 56 12.95 11.71 5.29
N LEU A 57 13.13 10.40 5.53
CA LEU A 57 12.95 9.35 4.53
C LEU A 57 11.67 8.57 4.83
N SER A 58 10.84 8.34 3.80
CA SER A 58 9.60 7.55 3.93
C SER A 58 9.46 6.57 2.77
N ASP A 59 8.67 5.52 2.92
CA ASP A 59 8.16 4.71 1.81
C ASP A 59 6.69 5.05 1.48
N GLN A 60 6.11 5.95 2.25
CA GLN A 60 4.76 6.49 2.02
C GLN A 60 4.82 7.85 1.33
N LEU A 61 3.72 8.27 0.71
CA LEU A 61 3.62 9.54 -0.03
C LEU A 61 4.63 9.59 -1.19
N SER A 62 4.64 8.53 -2.00
CA SER A 62 5.70 8.24 -2.95
C SER A 62 5.40 8.62 -4.40
N THR A 63 4.16 8.96 -4.73
CA THR A 63 3.85 9.54 -6.04
C THR A 63 4.42 10.94 -6.17
N THR A 64 4.61 11.42 -7.39
CA THR A 64 5.10 12.78 -7.64
C THR A 64 4.21 13.83 -6.98
N GLN A 65 2.88 13.65 -7.04
CA GLN A 65 1.92 14.58 -6.43
C GLN A 65 1.98 14.53 -4.91
N GLU A 66 1.92 13.34 -4.30
CA GLU A 66 2.01 13.18 -2.84
C GLU A 66 3.30 13.79 -2.28
N THR A 67 4.44 13.54 -2.95
CA THR A 67 5.73 14.11 -2.56
C THR A 67 5.74 15.64 -2.64
N ALA A 68 5.13 16.22 -3.70
CA ALA A 68 5.02 17.66 -3.87
C ALA A 68 4.10 18.27 -2.80
N ASP A 69 2.98 17.65 -2.53
CA ASP A 69 2.01 18.10 -1.52
C ASP A 69 2.56 17.99 -0.10
N MET A 70 3.27 16.91 0.20
CA MET A 70 3.98 16.77 1.48
C MET A 70 4.94 17.93 1.71
N ARG A 71 5.71 18.34 0.71
CA ARG A 71 6.67 19.45 0.81
C ARG A 71 5.97 20.82 0.87
N SER A 72 5.00 21.06 0.00
CA SER A 72 4.42 22.40 -0.20
C SER A 72 3.23 22.70 0.71
N LYS A 73 2.42 21.71 1.05
CA LYS A 73 1.19 21.92 1.84
C LYS A 73 1.36 21.52 3.31
N ILE A 74 2.16 20.48 3.57
CA ILE A 74 2.29 19.90 4.91
C ILE A 74 3.55 20.42 5.59
N LEU A 75 4.74 20.10 5.08
CA LEU A 75 6.01 20.50 5.73
C LEU A 75 6.25 22.01 5.72
N SER A 76 5.69 22.76 4.79
CA SER A 76 5.79 24.23 4.75
C SER A 76 5.22 24.93 6.00
N GLY A 77 4.31 24.28 6.71
CA GLY A 77 3.74 24.78 7.98
C GLY A 77 4.63 24.55 9.20
N PHE A 78 5.65 23.68 9.11
CA PHE A 78 6.56 23.41 10.21
C PHE A 78 7.48 24.61 10.47
N LYS A 79 7.49 25.11 11.71
CA LYS A 79 8.26 26.30 12.10
C LYS A 79 9.64 25.98 12.71
N GLY A 80 10.02 24.70 12.72
CA GLY A 80 11.35 24.25 13.17
C GLY A 80 12.43 24.36 12.09
N SER A 81 13.39 23.46 12.15
CA SER A 81 14.45 23.33 11.13
C SER A 81 13.85 23.00 9.75
N GLY A 82 14.52 23.37 8.67
CA GLY A 82 14.15 22.92 7.35
C GLY A 82 14.08 21.38 7.27
N VAL A 83 13.21 20.85 6.44
CA VAL A 83 13.03 19.40 6.26
C VAL A 83 13.33 19.00 4.83
N SER A 84 14.28 18.09 4.65
CA SER A 84 14.55 17.41 3.38
C SER A 84 13.76 16.10 3.34
N PHE A 85 12.60 16.13 2.69
CA PHE A 85 11.74 14.96 2.55
C PHE A 85 12.03 14.20 1.25
N THR A 86 12.22 12.89 1.39
CA THR A 86 12.37 11.96 0.27
C THR A 86 11.46 10.74 0.53
N SER A 87 10.78 10.27 -0.51
CA SER A 87 10.00 9.05 -0.45
C SER A 87 10.49 8.02 -1.48
N LEU A 88 10.43 6.74 -1.10
CA LEU A 88 10.80 5.58 -1.90
C LEU A 88 9.60 4.64 -1.99
N ALA A 89 9.00 4.51 -3.16
CA ALA A 89 7.84 3.62 -3.37
C ALA A 89 8.17 2.12 -3.18
N ASP A 90 9.45 1.76 -3.25
CA ASP A 90 9.93 0.39 -3.06
C ASP A 90 10.30 0.20 -1.58
N THR A 91 9.45 -0.51 -0.84
CA THR A 91 9.63 -0.82 0.57
C THR A 91 10.93 -1.57 0.86
N THR A 92 11.34 -2.51 -0.01
CA THR A 92 12.60 -3.24 0.16
C THR A 92 13.77 -2.28 0.11
N ARG A 93 13.79 -1.41 -0.89
CA ARG A 93 14.82 -0.38 -1.05
C ARG A 93 14.83 0.61 0.12
N PHE A 94 13.66 0.98 0.64
CA PHE A 94 13.53 1.83 1.83
C PHE A 94 14.19 1.15 3.04
N VAL A 95 13.81 -0.08 3.35
CA VAL A 95 14.36 -0.85 4.49
C VAL A 95 15.87 -1.03 4.36
N ASP A 96 16.35 -1.43 3.18
CA ASP A 96 17.80 -1.62 2.94
C ASP A 96 18.60 -0.32 3.11
N GLN A 97 18.06 0.80 2.65
CA GLN A 97 18.69 2.11 2.80
C GLN A 97 18.79 2.54 4.27
N VAL A 98 17.71 2.35 5.04
CA VAL A 98 17.71 2.66 6.49
C VAL A 98 18.74 1.79 7.22
N ILE A 99 18.77 0.48 6.94
CA ILE A 99 19.74 -0.45 7.53
C ILE A 99 21.18 -0.07 7.18
N ALA A 100 21.46 0.21 5.91
CA ALA A 100 22.80 0.58 5.45
C ALA A 100 23.30 1.85 6.15
N GLN A 101 22.47 2.88 6.26
CA GLN A 101 22.84 4.13 6.94
C GLN A 101 23.01 3.96 8.44
N ALA A 102 22.18 3.15 9.09
CA ALA A 102 22.32 2.85 10.51
C ALA A 102 23.63 2.10 10.80
N LYS A 103 23.96 1.08 10.01
CA LYS A 103 25.22 0.31 10.14
C LYS A 103 26.46 1.14 9.85
N ALA A 104 26.36 2.09 8.92
CA ALA A 104 27.47 3.02 8.64
C ALA A 104 27.70 4.04 9.76
N GLY A 105 26.79 4.18 10.73
CA GLY A 105 26.89 5.15 11.82
C GLY A 105 26.85 6.61 11.33
N ALA A 106 26.45 6.85 10.10
CA ALA A 106 26.56 8.15 9.43
C ALA A 106 25.67 9.24 10.07
N GLY A 107 24.58 8.86 10.75
CA GLY A 107 23.65 9.80 11.38
C GLY A 107 23.03 10.79 10.41
N THR A 108 22.80 10.36 9.18
CA THR A 108 22.27 11.19 8.08
C THR A 108 20.76 11.17 7.96
N LEU A 109 20.08 10.21 8.60
CA LEU A 109 18.62 10.17 8.72
C LEU A 109 18.21 10.62 10.11
N ASP A 110 17.24 11.52 10.17
CA ASP A 110 16.71 12.06 11.42
C ASP A 110 15.30 11.57 11.71
N LEU A 111 14.51 11.31 10.67
CA LEU A 111 13.16 10.76 10.78
C LEU A 111 12.95 9.72 9.67
N ILE A 112 12.29 8.63 10.02
CA ILE A 112 11.82 7.62 9.07
C ILE A 112 10.31 7.46 9.21
N GLY A 113 9.63 7.36 8.06
CA GLY A 113 8.19 7.08 7.97
C GLY A 113 7.97 5.82 7.18
N GLY A 114 7.29 4.84 7.74
CA GLY A 114 7.06 3.55 7.10
C GLY A 114 5.79 2.88 7.59
N LEU A 115 5.44 1.75 6.99
CA LEU A 115 4.35 0.91 7.47
C LEU A 115 4.79 0.09 8.69
N GLN A 116 3.82 -0.35 9.47
CA GLN A 116 4.05 -1.18 10.67
C GLN A 116 4.98 -2.36 10.40
N GLY A 117 4.81 -3.06 9.26
CA GLY A 117 5.65 -4.20 8.88
C GLY A 117 7.12 -3.84 8.67
N ASP A 118 7.41 -2.64 8.18
CA ASP A 118 8.77 -2.15 7.94
C ASP A 118 9.53 -1.96 9.24
N PHE A 119 8.89 -1.41 10.27
CA PHE A 119 9.49 -1.25 11.58
C PHE A 119 9.82 -2.59 12.24
N VAL A 120 8.99 -3.62 12.01
CA VAL A 120 9.30 -5.00 12.46
C VAL A 120 10.54 -5.54 11.73
N ALA A 121 10.62 -5.33 10.41
CA ALA A 121 11.79 -5.75 9.63
C ALA A 121 13.06 -4.99 10.03
N LEU A 122 12.96 -3.69 10.26
CA LEU A 122 14.07 -2.85 10.74
C LEU A 122 14.55 -3.29 12.11
N GLU A 123 13.65 -3.45 13.10
CA GLU A 123 14.01 -3.86 14.48
C GLU A 123 14.65 -5.26 14.54
N ALA A 124 14.45 -6.10 13.54
CA ALA A 124 15.13 -7.38 13.42
C ALA A 124 16.62 -7.23 13.01
N GLN A 125 17.00 -6.14 12.34
CA GLN A 125 18.30 -5.93 11.75
C GLN A 125 19.14 -4.84 12.46
N ILE A 126 18.48 -3.83 12.99
CA ILE A 126 19.05 -2.67 13.67
C ILE A 126 18.19 -2.27 14.86
N PRO A 127 18.75 -1.80 15.97
CA PRO A 127 17.94 -1.30 17.07
C PRO A 127 17.22 0.00 16.65
N LEU A 128 15.91 0.04 16.82
CA LEU A 128 15.14 1.27 16.71
C LEU A 128 15.08 1.96 18.08
N ARG A 129 14.98 3.29 18.07
CA ARG A 129 14.81 4.08 19.29
C ARG A 129 13.51 3.71 20.00
N ASP A 130 13.53 3.68 21.33
CA ASP A 130 12.31 3.64 22.13
C ASP A 130 11.61 5.00 22.05
N MET A 131 10.36 4.98 21.59
CA MET A 131 9.51 6.16 21.39
C MET A 131 8.53 6.38 22.53
N SER A 132 8.67 5.70 23.66
CA SER A 132 7.74 5.76 24.80
C SER A 132 7.62 7.18 25.36
N ASP A 133 8.73 7.92 25.39
CA ASP A 133 8.76 9.32 25.80
C ASP A 133 7.94 10.20 24.86
N VAL A 134 8.07 10.01 23.54
CA VAL A 134 7.32 10.76 22.54
C VAL A 134 5.82 10.41 22.60
N ILE A 135 5.47 9.14 22.72
CA ILE A 135 4.06 8.71 22.90
C ILE A 135 3.44 9.36 24.14
N SER A 136 4.21 9.42 25.25
CA SER A 136 3.76 10.06 26.49
C SER A 136 3.55 11.56 26.33
N GLU A 137 4.41 12.26 25.58
CA GLU A 137 4.26 13.68 25.24
C GLU A 137 3.04 13.96 24.35
N LEU A 138 2.62 12.96 23.55
CA LEU A 138 1.51 13.05 22.58
C LEU A 138 0.19 12.40 23.07
N LYS A 139 0.02 12.22 24.37
CA LYS A 139 -1.18 11.58 24.93
C LYS A 139 -2.49 12.28 24.56
N ASP A 140 -2.45 13.58 24.29
CA ASP A 140 -3.58 14.40 23.83
C ASP A 140 -4.05 14.05 22.40
N ARG A 141 -3.25 13.29 21.63
CA ARG A 141 -3.64 12.79 20.31
C ARG A 141 -4.65 11.65 20.38
N ASN A 142 -4.83 11.04 21.57
CA ASN A 142 -5.79 9.95 21.80
C ASN A 142 -5.67 8.81 20.78
N PHE A 143 -4.45 8.37 20.51
CA PHE A 143 -4.22 7.22 19.61
C PHE A 143 -4.99 6.00 20.13
N PRO A 144 -5.76 5.30 19.25
CA PRO A 144 -6.43 4.07 19.60
C PRO A 144 -5.46 3.02 20.19
N ALA A 145 -5.90 2.30 21.23
CA ALA A 145 -5.08 1.27 21.88
C ALA A 145 -4.56 0.23 20.88
N ALA A 146 -5.38 -0.16 19.90
CA ALA A 146 -4.99 -1.10 18.86
C ALA A 146 -3.79 -0.60 18.03
N TYR A 147 -3.71 0.70 17.72
CA TYR A 147 -2.57 1.27 17.00
C TYR A 147 -1.33 1.39 17.88
N LEU A 148 -1.51 1.71 19.16
CA LEU A 148 -0.40 1.71 20.13
C LEU A 148 0.14 0.29 20.35
N ASP A 149 -0.70 -0.73 20.34
CA ASP A 149 -0.25 -2.12 20.44
C ASP A 149 0.54 -2.56 19.19
N LEU A 150 0.14 -2.11 18.00
CA LEU A 150 0.90 -2.33 16.77
C LEU A 150 2.25 -1.59 16.77
N ALA A 151 2.35 -0.46 17.48
CA ALA A 151 3.60 0.29 17.62
C ALA A 151 4.60 -0.35 18.58
N LYS A 152 4.17 -1.32 19.41
CA LYS A 152 5.06 -2.08 20.29
C LYS A 152 5.70 -3.25 19.55
N ILE A 153 7.02 -3.21 19.46
CA ILE A 153 7.85 -4.28 18.91
C ILE A 153 8.84 -4.68 19.98
N LYS A 154 8.91 -5.99 20.32
CA LYS A 154 9.75 -6.50 21.42
C LYS A 154 9.52 -5.76 22.75
N GLY A 155 8.27 -5.39 23.05
CA GLY A 155 7.86 -4.79 24.32
C GLY A 155 8.09 -3.27 24.46
N ALA A 156 8.63 -2.59 23.44
CA ALA A 156 8.83 -1.14 23.46
C ALA A 156 8.18 -0.48 22.24
N TYR A 157 7.73 0.77 22.39
CA TYR A 157 7.23 1.54 21.26
C TYR A 157 8.35 1.86 20.29
N ARG A 158 8.25 1.44 19.03
CA ARG A 158 9.27 1.67 18.01
C ARG A 158 8.91 2.75 17.01
N PHE A 159 7.65 3.12 16.97
CA PHE A 159 7.18 4.22 16.15
C PHE A 159 5.97 4.92 16.80
N VAL A 160 5.68 6.12 16.34
CA VAL A 160 4.48 6.89 16.67
C VAL A 160 3.48 6.68 15.53
N PRO A 161 2.23 6.28 15.78
CA PRO A 161 1.18 6.25 14.76
C PRO A 161 1.06 7.60 14.05
N TRP A 162 1.03 7.59 12.71
CA TRP A 162 1.06 8.83 11.92
C TRP A 162 -0.08 8.94 10.92
N ILE A 163 -0.26 7.93 10.10
CA ILE A 163 -1.28 7.88 9.05
C ILE A 163 -1.93 6.50 9.03
N THR A 164 -3.18 6.45 8.62
CA THR A 164 -3.90 5.20 8.44
C THR A 164 -4.75 5.22 7.19
N ALA A 165 -5.02 4.06 6.66
CA ALA A 165 -5.94 3.83 5.55
C ALA A 165 -6.48 2.40 5.60
N THR A 166 -7.36 2.08 4.67
CA THR A 166 -7.81 0.72 4.37
C THR A 166 -8.24 0.66 2.90
N TYR A 167 -8.77 -0.46 2.48
CA TYR A 167 -9.32 -0.63 1.14
C TYR A 167 -10.84 -0.64 1.24
N LEU A 168 -11.48 -0.03 0.25
CA LEU A 168 -12.92 0.16 0.20
C LEU A 168 -13.48 -0.28 -1.14
N MET A 169 -14.79 -0.45 -1.19
CA MET A 169 -15.54 -0.48 -2.42
C MET A 169 -16.02 0.93 -2.77
N ALA A 170 -16.03 1.26 -4.04
CA ALA A 170 -16.72 2.43 -4.58
C ALA A 170 -17.63 2.02 -5.73
N ALA A 171 -18.78 2.63 -5.82
CA ALA A 171 -19.66 2.40 -6.95
C ALA A 171 -20.27 3.69 -7.50
N ASN A 172 -20.35 3.79 -8.83
CA ASN A 172 -21.19 4.78 -9.47
C ASN A 172 -22.65 4.53 -9.08
N LYS A 173 -23.37 5.56 -8.70
CA LYS A 173 -24.80 5.46 -8.30
C LYS A 173 -25.68 4.84 -9.38
N GLN A 174 -25.27 4.92 -10.65
CA GLN A 174 -25.95 4.22 -11.74
C GLN A 174 -25.94 2.68 -11.62
N ALA A 175 -25.01 2.12 -10.82
CA ALA A 175 -24.97 0.69 -10.56
C ALA A 175 -25.99 0.24 -9.51
N LEU A 176 -26.43 1.14 -8.60
CA LEU A 176 -27.29 0.80 -7.46
C LEU A 176 -28.65 0.16 -7.85
N PRO A 177 -29.33 0.58 -8.93
CA PRO A 177 -30.58 -0.07 -9.36
C PRO A 177 -30.44 -1.56 -9.72
N TYR A 178 -29.21 -2.05 -9.89
CA TYR A 178 -28.90 -3.44 -10.23
C TYR A 178 -28.46 -4.28 -9.04
N LEU A 179 -28.45 -3.71 -7.84
CA LEU A 179 -28.22 -4.47 -6.61
C LEU A 179 -29.27 -5.58 -6.46
N PRO A 180 -28.88 -6.76 -5.94
CA PRO A 180 -29.85 -7.79 -5.59
C PRO A 180 -30.92 -7.25 -4.62
N SER A 181 -32.15 -7.73 -4.76
CA SER A 181 -33.25 -7.31 -3.88
C SER A 181 -32.89 -7.53 -2.41
N GLY A 182 -33.06 -6.49 -1.57
CA GLY A 182 -32.74 -6.52 -0.15
C GLY A 182 -31.25 -6.41 0.20
N ALA A 183 -30.36 -6.24 -0.78
CA ALA A 183 -28.95 -5.99 -0.51
C ALA A 183 -28.72 -4.52 -0.11
N ASP A 184 -27.86 -4.33 0.89
CA ASP A 184 -27.33 -3.03 1.31
C ASP A 184 -25.83 -3.00 1.05
N VAL A 185 -25.33 -1.96 0.41
CA VAL A 185 -23.91 -1.81 0.10
C VAL A 185 -23.03 -1.84 1.36
N ASN A 186 -23.53 -1.33 2.50
CA ASN A 186 -22.76 -1.28 3.75
C ASN A 186 -22.65 -2.64 4.45
N THR A 187 -23.46 -3.63 4.05
CA THR A 187 -23.45 -4.98 4.61
C THR A 187 -23.43 -6.05 3.53
N LEU A 188 -22.84 -5.71 2.39
CA LEU A 188 -22.81 -6.56 1.19
C LEU A 188 -22.06 -7.87 1.48
N SER A 189 -22.58 -8.99 1.01
CA SER A 189 -21.85 -10.26 0.97
C SER A 189 -21.13 -10.45 -0.37
N TYR A 190 -20.13 -11.33 -0.41
CA TYR A 190 -19.46 -11.69 -1.65
C TYR A 190 -20.43 -12.33 -2.66
N ASP A 191 -21.39 -13.12 -2.21
CA ASP A 191 -22.43 -13.69 -3.10
C ASP A 191 -23.31 -12.60 -3.71
N GLN A 192 -23.65 -11.57 -2.92
CA GLN A 192 -24.39 -10.41 -3.43
C GLN A 192 -23.55 -9.56 -4.39
N LEU A 193 -22.24 -9.41 -4.16
CA LEU A 193 -21.36 -8.75 -5.12
C LEU A 193 -21.31 -9.49 -6.45
N LEU A 194 -21.20 -10.81 -6.43
CA LEU A 194 -21.24 -11.63 -7.64
C LEU A 194 -22.59 -11.48 -8.39
N ALA A 195 -23.70 -11.57 -7.66
CA ALA A 195 -25.04 -11.40 -8.23
C ALA A 195 -25.23 -9.99 -8.82
N TRP A 196 -24.68 -8.96 -8.17
CA TRP A 196 -24.68 -7.60 -8.70
C TRP A 196 -23.92 -7.49 -10.02
N GLY A 197 -22.71 -8.06 -10.09
CA GLY A 197 -21.92 -8.10 -11.33
C GLY A 197 -22.63 -8.85 -12.46
N GLN A 198 -23.33 -9.95 -12.16
CA GLN A 198 -24.13 -10.70 -13.11
C GLN A 198 -25.32 -9.88 -13.62
N ALA A 199 -26.01 -9.17 -12.72
CA ALA A 199 -27.13 -8.29 -13.08
C ALA A 199 -26.69 -7.13 -13.96
N LEU A 200 -25.56 -6.47 -13.64
CA LEU A 200 -24.95 -5.43 -14.47
C LEU A 200 -24.58 -5.95 -15.86
N LYS A 201 -23.89 -7.09 -15.93
CA LYS A 201 -23.51 -7.72 -17.20
C LYS A 201 -24.74 -8.07 -18.04
N LYS A 202 -25.78 -8.63 -17.43
CA LYS A 202 -27.03 -8.95 -18.12
C LYS A 202 -27.73 -7.71 -18.67
N ALA A 203 -27.79 -6.64 -17.88
CA ALA A 203 -28.55 -5.43 -18.24
C ALA A 203 -27.79 -4.52 -19.21
N LYS A 204 -26.46 -4.47 -19.14
CA LYS A 204 -25.63 -3.54 -19.91
C LYS A 204 -24.83 -4.21 -21.04
N GLY A 205 -24.76 -5.54 -21.06
CA GLY A 205 -23.92 -6.29 -22.00
C GLY A 205 -22.42 -6.15 -21.73
N GLN A 206 -22.02 -5.52 -20.61
CA GLN A 206 -20.65 -5.19 -20.24
C GLN A 206 -20.35 -5.65 -18.82
N GLN A 207 -19.08 -6.00 -18.58
CA GLN A 207 -18.58 -6.31 -17.25
C GLN A 207 -18.10 -4.99 -16.60
N LEU A 208 -18.82 -4.55 -15.57
CA LEU A 208 -18.65 -3.23 -14.97
C LEU A 208 -18.09 -3.28 -13.53
N ILE A 209 -17.65 -4.45 -13.05
CA ILE A 209 -16.85 -4.57 -11.83
C ILE A 209 -15.38 -4.46 -12.21
N GLY A 210 -14.55 -3.79 -11.40
CA GLY A 210 -13.12 -3.63 -11.65
C GLY A 210 -12.27 -3.82 -10.41
N PHE A 211 -11.04 -4.29 -10.65
CA PHE A 211 -9.98 -4.46 -9.65
C PHE A 211 -8.65 -3.92 -10.17
N PRO A 212 -7.78 -3.38 -9.31
CA PRO A 212 -6.45 -2.91 -9.70
C PRO A 212 -5.49 -4.11 -9.84
N ALA A 213 -5.63 -4.87 -10.94
CA ALA A 213 -4.88 -6.10 -11.22
C ALA A 213 -3.71 -5.90 -12.21
N GLY A 214 -3.40 -4.67 -12.57
CA GLY A 214 -2.25 -4.32 -13.40
C GLY A 214 -0.92 -4.46 -12.68
N PRO A 215 0.22 -4.23 -13.36
CA PRO A 215 1.56 -4.51 -12.83
C PRO A 215 1.88 -3.83 -11.49
N THR A 216 1.37 -2.61 -11.26
CA THR A 216 1.52 -1.87 -10.00
C THR A 216 0.23 -1.84 -9.17
N GLY A 217 -0.74 -2.65 -9.58
CA GLY A 217 -2.02 -2.79 -8.89
C GLY A 217 -1.91 -3.52 -7.56
N LEU A 218 -2.96 -3.43 -6.76
CA LEU A 218 -3.00 -3.96 -5.40
C LEU A 218 -3.89 -5.21 -5.28
N ILE A 219 -4.16 -5.93 -6.36
CA ILE A 219 -4.99 -7.15 -6.34
C ILE A 219 -4.50 -8.19 -5.30
N LYS A 220 -3.20 -8.27 -5.07
CA LYS A 220 -2.62 -9.13 -4.02
C LYS A 220 -3.20 -8.84 -2.64
N ARG A 221 -3.44 -7.56 -2.32
CA ARG A 221 -4.02 -7.14 -1.04
C ARG A 221 -5.50 -7.54 -0.92
N PHE A 222 -6.21 -7.60 -2.06
CA PHE A 222 -7.56 -8.15 -2.06
C PHE A 222 -7.59 -9.61 -1.61
N PHE A 223 -6.63 -10.41 -2.05
CA PHE A 223 -6.50 -11.79 -1.57
C PHE A 223 -6.05 -11.83 -0.10
N GLN A 224 -4.97 -11.13 0.24
CA GLN A 224 -4.33 -11.21 1.56
C GLN A 224 -5.22 -10.64 2.68
N GLY A 225 -5.83 -9.48 2.45
CA GLY A 225 -6.55 -8.73 3.47
C GLY A 225 -8.05 -8.97 3.49
N TYR A 226 -8.63 -9.44 2.39
CA TYR A 226 -10.09 -9.46 2.22
C TYR A 226 -10.61 -10.85 1.92
N LEU A 227 -10.20 -11.45 0.82
CA LEU A 227 -10.84 -12.66 0.35
C LEU A 227 -10.47 -13.88 1.22
N TYR A 228 -9.16 -14.13 1.45
CA TYR A 228 -8.73 -15.23 2.32
C TYR A 228 -9.33 -15.13 3.73
N PRO A 229 -9.19 -14.01 4.45
CA PRO A 229 -9.81 -13.89 5.78
C PRO A 229 -11.31 -14.14 5.77
N SER A 230 -12.03 -13.55 4.82
CA SER A 230 -13.49 -13.64 4.75
C SER A 230 -14.00 -15.05 4.46
N PHE A 231 -13.26 -15.87 3.72
CA PHE A 231 -13.69 -17.21 3.35
C PHE A 231 -13.10 -18.30 4.27
N THR A 232 -11.88 -18.10 4.76
CA THR A 232 -11.14 -19.15 5.47
C THR A 232 -10.94 -18.86 6.96
N GLY A 233 -11.03 -17.59 7.36
CA GLY A 233 -10.69 -17.12 8.71
C GLY A 233 -9.19 -17.00 8.96
N GLY A 234 -8.35 -17.22 7.95
CA GLY A 234 -6.90 -17.15 8.02
C GLY A 234 -6.29 -16.68 6.71
N LEU A 235 -4.99 -16.78 6.59
CA LEU A 235 -4.24 -16.44 5.38
C LEU A 235 -3.22 -17.53 5.06
N ASN A 236 -2.07 -17.54 5.76
CA ASN A 236 -1.00 -18.49 5.50
C ASN A 236 -1.37 -19.92 5.93
N THR A 237 -1.95 -20.06 7.13
CA THR A 237 -2.37 -21.36 7.70
C THR A 237 -3.59 -21.96 7.00
N GLN A 238 -4.20 -21.23 6.08
CA GLN A 238 -5.40 -21.62 5.33
C GLN A 238 -5.19 -21.51 3.80
N PHE A 239 -3.96 -21.37 3.35
CA PHE A 239 -3.67 -21.02 1.95
C PHE A 239 -4.15 -22.05 0.93
N LYS A 240 -4.08 -23.35 1.25
CA LYS A 240 -4.46 -24.46 0.34
C LYS A 240 -5.60 -25.34 0.86
N GLY A 241 -6.21 -24.97 1.98
CA GLY A 241 -7.31 -25.71 2.59
C GLY A 241 -8.58 -25.76 1.71
N ALA A 242 -9.53 -26.61 2.06
CA ALA A 242 -10.79 -26.76 1.31
C ALA A 242 -11.56 -25.43 1.18
N ALA A 243 -11.53 -24.59 2.21
CA ALA A 243 -12.16 -23.27 2.17
C ALA A 243 -11.47 -22.35 1.14
N ALA A 244 -10.14 -22.41 1.01
CA ALA A 244 -9.39 -21.67 -0.02
C ALA A 244 -9.75 -22.16 -1.43
N VAL A 245 -9.91 -23.46 -1.63
CA VAL A 245 -10.40 -23.98 -2.92
C VAL A 245 -11.78 -23.40 -3.26
N GLY A 246 -12.71 -23.39 -2.31
CA GLY A 246 -14.04 -22.78 -2.49
C GLY A 246 -13.97 -21.29 -2.78
N MET A 247 -13.11 -20.56 -2.08
CA MET A 247 -12.84 -19.14 -2.31
C MET A 247 -12.36 -18.88 -3.74
N TRP A 248 -11.41 -19.64 -4.25
CA TRP A 248 -10.90 -19.50 -5.62
C TRP A 248 -11.94 -19.88 -6.68
N GLN A 249 -12.81 -20.86 -6.39
CA GLN A 249 -13.97 -21.18 -7.24
C GLN A 249 -14.93 -19.98 -7.33
N TYR A 250 -15.22 -19.36 -6.20
CA TYR A 250 -15.98 -18.10 -6.12
C TYR A 250 -15.29 -17.00 -6.94
N PHE A 251 -14.01 -16.77 -6.70
CA PHE A 251 -13.28 -15.69 -7.37
C PHE A 251 -13.24 -15.87 -8.89
N LYS A 252 -13.14 -17.09 -9.41
CA LYS A 252 -13.27 -17.35 -10.85
C LYS A 252 -14.63 -16.89 -11.41
N GLN A 253 -15.72 -17.07 -10.65
CA GLN A 253 -17.04 -16.60 -11.07
C GLN A 253 -17.11 -15.07 -11.02
N LEU A 254 -16.56 -14.45 -9.98
CA LEU A 254 -16.47 -12.99 -9.88
C LEU A 254 -15.62 -12.41 -11.02
N TRP A 255 -14.51 -13.05 -11.35
CA TRP A 255 -13.63 -12.63 -12.45
C TRP A 255 -14.33 -12.69 -13.81
N ALA A 256 -15.23 -13.65 -14.01
CA ALA A 256 -16.04 -13.77 -15.24
C ALA A 256 -17.05 -12.62 -15.44
N VAL A 257 -17.32 -11.81 -14.42
CA VAL A 257 -18.14 -10.59 -14.48
C VAL A 257 -17.32 -9.31 -14.22
N THR A 258 -16.01 -9.46 -14.08
CA THR A 258 -15.05 -8.35 -13.91
C THR A 258 -14.65 -7.81 -15.28
N ASN A 259 -14.44 -6.50 -15.38
CA ASN A 259 -13.98 -5.81 -16.59
C ASN A 259 -12.67 -6.44 -17.11
N PRO A 260 -12.62 -6.85 -18.39
CA PRO A 260 -11.48 -7.55 -18.95
C PRO A 260 -10.20 -6.69 -19.01
N GLN A 261 -10.29 -5.37 -18.86
CA GLN A 261 -9.15 -4.47 -18.74
C GLN A 261 -8.56 -4.41 -17.33
N SER A 262 -9.19 -5.02 -16.32
CA SER A 262 -8.67 -5.03 -14.94
C SER A 262 -7.19 -5.45 -14.83
N PRO A 263 -6.65 -6.38 -15.65
CA PRO A 263 -5.21 -6.69 -15.66
C PRO A 263 -4.29 -5.54 -16.10
N THR A 264 -4.84 -4.43 -16.60
CA THR A 264 -4.08 -3.23 -17.00
C THR A 264 -4.21 -2.07 -16.01
N TYR A 265 -5.19 -2.13 -15.09
CA TYR A 265 -5.44 -1.03 -14.16
C TYR A 265 -4.44 -1.06 -12.99
N ALA A 266 -3.72 0.03 -12.82
CA ALA A 266 -2.89 0.27 -11.64
C ALA A 266 -3.73 0.78 -10.45
N MET A 267 -4.73 1.62 -10.74
CA MET A 267 -5.64 2.26 -9.79
C MET A 267 -7.05 2.28 -10.40
N MET A 268 -8.07 2.48 -9.56
CA MET A 268 -9.47 2.41 -9.99
C MET A 268 -10.15 3.78 -10.15
N ASP A 269 -9.49 4.89 -9.85
CA ASP A 269 -10.07 6.23 -9.99
C ASP A 269 -10.41 6.59 -11.45
N GLU A 270 -9.46 6.42 -12.37
CA GLU A 270 -9.72 6.72 -13.80
C GLU A 270 -10.78 5.82 -14.42
N PRO A 271 -10.78 4.47 -14.25
CA PRO A 271 -11.84 3.60 -14.73
C PRO A 271 -13.24 3.94 -14.17
N LEU A 272 -13.32 4.41 -12.92
CA LEU A 272 -14.57 4.89 -12.32
C LEU A 272 -15.02 6.22 -12.94
N LEU A 273 -14.11 7.18 -13.10
CA LEU A 273 -14.40 8.49 -13.68
C LEU A 273 -14.84 8.41 -15.13
N SER A 274 -14.20 7.55 -15.93
CA SER A 274 -14.56 7.32 -17.32
C SER A 274 -15.88 6.56 -17.51
N GLY A 275 -16.35 5.88 -16.46
CA GLY A 275 -17.51 4.98 -16.53
C GLY A 275 -17.22 3.62 -17.17
N GLU A 276 -15.96 3.29 -17.42
CA GLU A 276 -15.51 1.98 -17.89
C GLU A 276 -15.75 0.89 -16.84
N VAL A 277 -15.67 1.28 -15.58
CA VAL A 277 -16.01 0.49 -14.40
C VAL A 277 -17.05 1.24 -13.57
N TRP A 278 -18.04 0.54 -13.07
CA TRP A 278 -19.09 1.11 -12.22
C TRP A 278 -18.98 0.68 -10.76
N VAL A 279 -18.36 -0.44 -10.48
CA VAL A 279 -18.13 -0.96 -9.13
C VAL A 279 -16.67 -1.38 -9.01
N ALA A 280 -15.93 -0.80 -8.08
CA ALA A 280 -14.50 -1.05 -7.93
C ALA A 280 -14.14 -1.31 -6.47
N TRP A 281 -13.06 -2.07 -6.27
CA TRP A 281 -12.34 -2.19 -5.02
C TRP A 281 -10.92 -1.64 -5.19
N ASP A 282 -10.48 -0.77 -4.29
CA ASP A 282 -9.10 -0.29 -4.23
C ASP A 282 -8.77 0.31 -2.86
N HIS A 283 -7.52 0.69 -2.67
CA HIS A 283 -7.06 1.49 -1.53
C HIS A 283 -7.79 2.84 -1.48
N ALA A 284 -8.24 3.28 -0.30
CA ALA A 284 -9.02 4.51 -0.15
C ALA A 284 -8.34 5.70 -0.85
N VAL A 285 -7.03 5.90 -0.63
CA VAL A 285 -6.26 6.97 -1.29
C VAL A 285 -6.35 6.92 -2.82
N ARG A 286 -6.40 5.71 -3.42
CA ARG A 286 -6.49 5.51 -4.87
C ARG A 286 -7.89 5.69 -5.44
N LEU A 287 -8.92 5.67 -4.60
CA LEU A 287 -10.30 6.00 -4.97
C LEU A 287 -10.58 7.50 -4.86
N SER A 288 -9.82 8.20 -4.03
CA SER A 288 -10.12 9.56 -3.60
C SER A 288 -10.21 10.58 -4.72
N ASN A 289 -9.44 10.43 -5.80
CA ASN A 289 -9.49 11.34 -6.94
C ASN A 289 -10.87 11.32 -7.62
N ALA A 290 -11.45 10.14 -7.85
CA ALA A 290 -12.80 10.01 -8.39
C ALA A 290 -13.86 10.62 -7.45
N LEU A 291 -13.73 10.36 -6.15
CA LEU A 291 -14.65 10.84 -5.12
C LEU A 291 -14.59 12.36 -4.92
N ARG A 292 -13.43 12.98 -5.17
CA ARG A 292 -13.26 14.42 -5.10
C ARG A 292 -13.77 15.14 -6.34
N GLN A 293 -13.53 14.56 -7.53
CA GLN A 293 -13.96 15.17 -8.78
C GLN A 293 -15.48 15.08 -8.97
N GLN A 294 -16.10 13.96 -8.56
CA GLN A 294 -17.52 13.70 -8.78
C GLN A 294 -18.20 13.11 -7.52
N PRO A 295 -18.20 13.81 -6.37
CA PRO A 295 -18.68 13.28 -5.09
C PRO A 295 -20.15 12.84 -5.14
N ASP A 296 -20.96 13.48 -5.97
CA ASP A 296 -22.39 13.16 -6.12
C ASP A 296 -22.66 11.93 -6.97
N ASN A 297 -21.67 11.46 -7.74
CA ASN A 297 -21.85 10.33 -8.64
C ASN A 297 -21.51 8.99 -8.00
N PHE A 298 -20.81 8.98 -6.87
CA PHE A 298 -20.31 7.77 -6.24
C PHE A 298 -20.87 7.53 -4.85
N VAL A 299 -20.90 6.27 -4.45
CA VAL A 299 -21.05 5.79 -3.08
C VAL A 299 -19.80 5.01 -2.71
N VAL A 300 -19.40 5.08 -1.45
CA VAL A 300 -18.24 4.37 -0.88
C VAL A 300 -18.72 3.54 0.29
N PHE A 301 -18.25 2.32 0.39
CA PHE A 301 -18.75 1.35 1.36
C PHE A 301 -17.68 0.29 1.69
N PRO A 302 -17.85 -0.48 2.79
CA PRO A 302 -16.96 -1.57 3.16
C PRO A 302 -16.83 -2.63 2.05
N ALA A 303 -15.73 -3.36 2.05
CA ALA A 303 -15.63 -4.57 1.25
C ALA A 303 -16.70 -5.59 1.70
N PRO A 304 -17.10 -6.54 0.82
CA PRO A 304 -18.10 -7.54 1.18
C PRO A 304 -17.63 -8.49 2.28
N SER A 305 -18.56 -9.02 3.04
CA SER A 305 -18.32 -10.10 3.99
C SER A 305 -18.45 -11.49 3.35
N GLY A 306 -17.67 -12.45 3.84
CA GLY A 306 -17.75 -13.86 3.46
C GLY A 306 -18.29 -14.75 4.59
N PRO A 307 -18.19 -16.07 4.42
CA PRO A 307 -18.69 -17.04 5.43
C PRO A 307 -18.05 -16.93 6.82
N LYS A 308 -16.87 -16.31 6.92
CA LYS A 308 -16.14 -16.10 8.18
C LYS A 308 -16.25 -14.68 8.73
N GLY A 309 -16.91 -13.78 8.01
CA GLY A 309 -17.06 -12.38 8.36
C GLY A 309 -16.43 -11.43 7.35
N LEU A 310 -16.27 -10.17 7.73
CA LEU A 310 -15.63 -9.13 6.96
C LEU A 310 -14.11 -9.18 7.18
N GLY A 311 -13.37 -9.65 6.20
CA GLY A 311 -11.90 -9.47 6.17
C GLY A 311 -11.56 -8.04 5.77
N TYR A 312 -10.61 -7.43 6.46
CA TYR A 312 -10.09 -6.12 6.06
C TYR A 312 -8.61 -5.98 6.44
N GLU A 313 -7.88 -5.16 5.68
CA GLU A 313 -6.47 -4.88 5.93
C GLU A 313 -6.34 -3.45 6.48
N PRO A 314 -6.03 -3.28 7.78
CA PRO A 314 -5.67 -1.98 8.31
C PRO A 314 -4.27 -1.61 7.82
N VAL A 315 -4.14 -0.43 7.23
CA VAL A 315 -2.85 0.15 6.84
C VAL A 315 -2.48 1.17 7.90
N LEU A 316 -1.42 0.92 8.65
CA LEU A 316 -0.91 1.83 9.67
C LEU A 316 0.51 2.24 9.31
N GLY A 317 0.69 3.53 9.04
CA GLY A 317 1.99 4.17 8.91
C GLY A 317 2.41 4.82 10.22
N GLY A 318 3.71 4.83 10.47
CA GLY A 318 4.30 5.38 11.68
C GLY A 318 5.52 6.23 11.40
N LEU A 319 5.96 6.96 12.42
CA LEU A 319 7.17 7.77 12.43
C LEU A 319 8.14 7.26 13.50
N ALA A 320 9.40 7.06 13.14
CA ALA A 320 10.43 6.66 14.08
C ALA A 320 11.71 7.50 13.91
N ILE A 321 12.43 7.68 15.01
CA ILE A 321 13.71 8.37 15.02
C ILE A 321 14.81 7.30 15.04
N PRO A 322 15.72 7.25 14.03
CA PRO A 322 16.86 6.34 14.06
C PRO A 322 17.74 6.58 15.29
N THR A 323 18.31 5.51 15.88
CA THR A 323 19.23 5.64 17.01
C THR A 323 20.49 6.45 16.69
N THR A 324 20.83 6.54 15.41
CA THR A 324 21.99 7.28 14.89
C THR A 324 21.71 8.77 14.64
N SER A 325 20.45 9.23 14.73
CA SER A 325 20.11 10.63 14.52
C SER A 325 20.81 11.55 15.53
N LYS A 326 21.35 12.65 15.02
CA LYS A 326 21.96 13.73 15.80
C LYS A 326 21.00 14.88 16.10
N GLN A 327 19.79 14.85 15.52
CA GLN A 327 18.79 15.92 15.63
C GLN A 327 17.50 15.46 16.34
N VAL A 328 17.65 14.64 17.38
CA VAL A 328 16.51 13.98 18.08
C VAL A 328 15.44 14.99 18.55
N THR A 329 15.86 16.13 19.10
CA THR A 329 14.92 17.17 19.58
C THR A 329 14.09 17.75 18.43
N GLN A 330 14.73 18.05 17.31
CA GLN A 330 14.04 18.58 16.12
C GLN A 330 13.14 17.51 15.46
N ALA A 331 13.58 16.26 15.44
CA ALA A 331 12.77 15.14 14.95
C ALA A 331 11.51 14.93 15.81
N LYS A 332 11.62 15.00 17.14
CA LYS A 332 10.46 14.98 18.04
C LYS A 332 9.50 16.15 17.78
N ALA A 333 10.03 17.36 17.58
CA ALA A 333 9.21 18.52 17.25
C ALA A 333 8.47 18.34 15.91
N LEU A 334 9.12 17.72 14.89
CA LEU A 334 8.49 17.40 13.62
C LEU A 334 7.41 16.32 13.79
N ILE A 335 7.63 15.27 14.58
CA ILE A 335 6.61 14.26 14.90
C ILE A 335 5.41 14.92 15.58
N SER A 336 5.65 15.77 16.59
CA SER A 336 4.57 16.50 17.26
C SER A 336 3.77 17.35 16.28
N TYR A 337 4.42 18.06 15.36
CA TYR A 337 3.78 18.83 14.32
C TYR A 337 2.97 17.96 13.34
N LEU A 338 3.56 16.88 12.84
CA LEU A 338 2.92 15.98 11.87
C LEU A 338 1.69 15.25 12.45
N THR A 339 1.62 15.09 13.76
CA THR A 339 0.51 14.46 14.47
C THR A 339 -0.52 15.46 15.03
N GLN A 340 -0.34 16.77 14.84
CA GLN A 340 -1.33 17.77 15.22
C GLN A 340 -2.61 17.64 14.38
N GLN A 341 -3.76 17.84 15.00
CA GLN A 341 -5.06 17.75 14.33
C GLN A 341 -5.13 18.59 13.06
N GLN A 342 -4.63 19.84 13.10
CA GLN A 342 -4.65 20.72 11.93
C GLN A 342 -3.78 20.17 10.80
N THR A 343 -2.58 19.66 11.10
CA THR A 343 -1.67 19.07 10.10
C THR A 343 -2.26 17.78 9.53
N GLN A 344 -2.86 16.95 10.38
CA GLN A 344 -3.55 15.73 9.98
C GLN A 344 -4.77 16.03 9.10
N THR A 345 -5.53 17.10 9.40
CA THR A 345 -6.64 17.55 8.53
C THR A 345 -6.14 18.02 7.18
N THR A 346 -4.99 18.71 7.13
CA THR A 346 -4.37 19.12 5.87
C THR A 346 -3.93 17.89 5.07
N MET A 347 -3.32 16.90 5.72
CA MET A 347 -2.92 15.62 5.11
C MET A 347 -4.14 14.88 4.54
N LEU A 348 -5.19 14.74 5.32
CA LEU A 348 -6.43 14.08 4.91
C LEU A 348 -7.05 14.76 3.68
N ASN A 349 -7.13 16.10 3.69
CA ASN A 349 -7.68 16.84 2.56
C ASN A 349 -6.79 16.82 1.31
N ALA A 350 -5.48 16.76 1.47
CA ALA A 350 -4.54 16.72 0.34
C ALA A 350 -4.42 15.31 -0.25
N GLU A 351 -4.31 14.29 0.61
CA GLU A 351 -3.81 12.97 0.23
C GLU A 351 -4.76 11.81 0.59
N SER A 352 -5.89 12.08 1.26
CA SER A 352 -6.82 11.04 1.77
C SER A 352 -6.18 10.02 2.72
N TRP A 353 -5.04 10.36 3.31
CA TRP A 353 -4.50 9.61 4.44
C TRP A 353 -5.20 10.05 5.71
N PHE A 354 -5.82 9.09 6.38
CA PHE A 354 -6.58 9.35 7.59
C PHE A 354 -5.67 9.47 8.81
N PRO A 355 -5.98 10.37 9.77
CA PRO A 355 -5.29 10.39 11.04
C PRO A 355 -5.54 9.08 11.80
N PRO A 356 -4.55 8.56 12.56
CA PRO A 356 -4.72 7.38 13.39
C PRO A 356 -5.50 7.70 14.67
N VAL A 357 -6.71 8.23 14.52
CA VAL A 357 -7.66 8.61 15.57
C VAL A 357 -9.02 8.02 15.23
N GLY A 358 -9.92 7.92 16.20
CA GLY A 358 -11.29 7.51 15.90
C GLY A 358 -11.98 8.53 14.99
N ALA A 359 -12.90 8.08 14.15
CA ALA A 359 -13.58 8.93 13.19
C ALA A 359 -14.40 10.06 13.83
N ASN A 360 -14.90 9.86 15.03
CA ASN A 360 -15.56 10.93 15.81
C ASN A 360 -14.64 12.13 16.13
N ALA A 361 -13.32 11.97 15.95
CA ALA A 361 -12.34 13.05 16.10
C ALA A 361 -12.05 13.79 14.79
N LEU A 362 -12.65 13.37 13.66
CA LEU A 362 -12.48 14.04 12.37
C LEU A 362 -13.32 15.33 12.30
N PRO A 363 -12.83 16.38 11.61
CA PRO A 363 -13.59 17.60 11.41
C PRO A 363 -14.92 17.35 10.70
N SER A 364 -15.99 18.01 11.17
CA SER A 364 -17.29 17.93 10.49
C SER A 364 -17.33 18.62 9.12
N SER A 365 -16.30 19.41 8.79
CA SER A 365 -16.17 20.18 7.54
C SER A 365 -15.36 19.47 6.46
N LEU A 366 -15.28 18.12 6.49
CA LEU A 366 -14.60 17.36 5.44
C LEU A 366 -15.31 17.51 4.09
N ALA A 367 -14.52 17.49 3.00
CA ALA A 367 -15.07 17.41 1.66
C ALA A 367 -15.99 16.16 1.52
N PRO A 368 -17.08 16.22 0.74
CA PRO A 368 -18.07 15.14 0.68
C PRO A 368 -17.48 13.76 0.38
N GLY A 369 -16.53 13.66 -0.56
CA GLY A 369 -15.85 12.40 -0.89
C GLY A 369 -15.05 11.84 0.29
N VAL A 370 -14.27 12.69 0.97
CA VAL A 370 -13.47 12.33 2.15
C VAL A 370 -14.37 11.92 3.32
N SER A 371 -15.51 12.63 3.50
CA SER A 371 -16.51 12.25 4.50
C SER A 371 -17.16 10.91 4.23
N ALA A 372 -17.37 10.56 2.95
CA ALA A 372 -17.89 9.26 2.56
C ALA A 372 -16.88 8.14 2.84
N GLU A 373 -15.60 8.36 2.51
CA GLU A 373 -14.51 7.42 2.85
C GLU A 373 -14.41 7.19 4.36
N ALA A 374 -14.44 8.26 5.16
CA ALA A 374 -14.40 8.17 6.63
C ALA A 374 -15.52 7.28 7.17
N LYS A 375 -16.75 7.47 6.69
CA LYS A 375 -17.92 6.67 7.10
C LYS A 375 -17.76 5.19 6.71
N ALA A 376 -17.22 4.92 5.52
CA ALA A 376 -16.99 3.55 5.06
C ALA A 376 -15.87 2.85 5.87
N ILE A 377 -14.81 3.59 6.25
CA ILE A 377 -13.76 3.10 7.15
C ILE A 377 -14.35 2.76 8.51
N ASP A 378 -15.20 3.64 9.07
CA ASP A 378 -15.88 3.39 10.35
C ASP A 378 -16.79 2.17 10.29
N ALA A 379 -17.59 2.06 9.24
CA ALA A 379 -18.43 0.91 9.02
C ALA A 379 -17.60 -0.38 8.92
N THR A 380 -16.43 -0.34 8.27
CA THR A 380 -15.50 -1.47 8.19
C THR A 380 -14.97 -1.88 9.57
N THR A 381 -14.41 -0.92 10.31
CA THR A 381 -13.77 -1.17 11.61
C THR A 381 -14.78 -1.42 12.74
N GLY A 382 -15.98 -0.87 12.61
CA GLY A 382 -17.09 -1.07 13.55
C GLY A 382 -17.93 -2.32 13.29
N THR A 383 -17.65 -3.08 12.22
CA THR A 383 -18.35 -4.34 11.95
C THR A 383 -18.02 -5.36 13.05
N PRO A 384 -19.03 -5.91 13.76
CA PRO A 384 -18.79 -6.97 14.73
C PRO A 384 -18.08 -8.16 14.09
N ASP A 385 -17.08 -8.70 14.79
CA ASP A 385 -16.29 -9.85 14.33
C ASP A 385 -15.53 -9.64 13.02
N ALA A 386 -15.23 -8.38 12.64
CA ALA A 386 -14.38 -8.10 11.52
C ALA A 386 -12.97 -8.68 11.71
N LEU A 387 -12.46 -9.33 10.66
CA LEU A 387 -11.20 -10.05 10.68
C LEU A 387 -10.08 -9.11 10.17
N ALA A 388 -9.40 -8.46 11.09
CA ALA A 388 -8.25 -7.63 10.75
C ALA A 388 -7.08 -8.50 10.25
N SER A 389 -6.74 -8.37 8.97
CA SER A 389 -5.58 -9.01 8.36
C SER A 389 -4.43 -7.99 8.34
N GLN A 390 -3.43 -8.21 9.16
CA GLN A 390 -2.27 -7.33 9.19
C GLN A 390 -1.49 -7.42 7.87
N LEU A 391 -0.89 -6.31 7.47
CA LEU A 391 0.14 -6.31 6.42
C LEU A 391 1.22 -7.35 6.76
N PRO A 392 1.85 -7.98 5.76
CA PRO A 392 2.89 -8.99 6.00
C PRO A 392 3.97 -8.48 6.94
N ILE A 393 4.31 -9.30 7.95
CA ILE A 393 5.20 -8.93 9.04
C ILE A 393 6.45 -9.79 9.03
N GLY A 394 7.62 -9.19 9.25
CA GLY A 394 8.87 -9.92 9.49
C GLY A 394 9.48 -10.56 8.24
N LEU A 395 9.02 -10.23 7.06
CA LEU A 395 9.49 -10.83 5.80
C LEU A 395 10.83 -10.24 5.30
N GLY A 396 11.15 -9.00 5.68
CA GLY A 396 12.37 -8.32 5.23
C GLY A 396 12.50 -8.34 3.71
N ALA A 397 13.64 -8.79 3.20
CA ALA A 397 13.93 -8.92 1.77
C ALA A 397 13.00 -9.90 1.03
N GLN A 398 12.23 -10.74 1.73
CA GLN A 398 11.28 -11.69 1.13
C GLN A 398 9.90 -11.08 0.85
N SER A 399 9.64 -9.83 1.22
CA SER A 399 8.31 -9.19 1.09
C SER A 399 7.78 -9.20 -0.35
N ALA A 400 8.63 -8.86 -1.33
CA ALA A 400 8.24 -8.88 -2.75
C ALA A 400 7.95 -10.31 -3.25
N SER A 401 8.74 -11.29 -2.83
CA SER A 401 8.53 -12.70 -3.18
C SER A 401 7.24 -13.24 -2.56
N TYR A 402 6.93 -12.86 -1.34
CA TYR A 402 5.70 -13.21 -0.66
C TYR A 402 4.47 -12.66 -1.41
N ASP A 403 4.47 -11.40 -1.73
CA ASP A 403 3.40 -10.75 -2.49
C ASP A 403 3.20 -11.40 -3.88
N LYS A 404 4.31 -11.79 -4.51
CA LYS A 404 4.31 -12.43 -5.82
C LYS A 404 3.57 -13.77 -5.83
N VAL A 405 3.60 -14.55 -4.75
CA VAL A 405 2.85 -15.82 -4.65
C VAL A 405 1.36 -15.60 -4.91
N PHE A 406 0.76 -14.55 -4.36
CA PHE A 406 -0.66 -14.25 -4.55
C PHE A 406 -0.95 -13.76 -5.97
N VAL A 407 -0.03 -13.00 -6.58
CA VAL A 407 -0.15 -12.56 -7.98
C VAL A 407 0.01 -13.74 -8.93
N ASP A 408 0.95 -14.66 -8.68
CA ASP A 408 1.17 -15.85 -9.49
C ASP A 408 -0.04 -16.79 -9.38
N THR A 409 -0.56 -16.99 -8.18
CA THR A 409 -1.79 -17.79 -7.95
C THR A 409 -2.98 -17.21 -8.74
N PHE A 410 -3.17 -15.89 -8.65
CA PHE A 410 -4.21 -15.19 -9.43
C PHE A 410 -4.00 -15.38 -10.93
N THR A 411 -2.80 -15.14 -11.41
CA THR A 411 -2.45 -15.25 -12.83
C THR A 411 -2.71 -16.68 -13.35
N ALA A 412 -2.27 -17.67 -12.60
CA ALA A 412 -2.46 -19.07 -12.99
C ALA A 412 -3.95 -19.48 -13.01
N ILE A 413 -4.70 -19.15 -11.94
CA ILE A 413 -6.08 -19.63 -11.77
C ILE A 413 -7.08 -18.78 -12.57
N ALA A 414 -7.03 -17.45 -12.42
CA ALA A 414 -8.06 -16.57 -12.98
C ALA A 414 -7.78 -16.21 -14.44
N LEU A 415 -6.53 -15.98 -14.82
CA LEU A 415 -6.15 -15.62 -16.18
C LEU A 415 -5.77 -16.86 -17.01
N GLY A 416 -5.00 -17.78 -16.45
CA GLY A 416 -4.50 -18.98 -17.12
C GLY A 416 -5.45 -20.18 -17.08
N GLY A 417 -6.49 -20.16 -16.25
CA GLY A 417 -7.45 -21.28 -16.15
C GLY A 417 -6.89 -22.55 -15.51
N ALA A 418 -5.76 -22.46 -14.81
CA ALA A 418 -5.12 -23.60 -14.17
C ALA A 418 -6.00 -24.27 -13.10
N SER A 419 -5.69 -25.52 -12.79
CA SER A 419 -6.38 -26.27 -11.72
C SER A 419 -6.13 -25.62 -10.36
N ILE A 420 -7.19 -25.27 -9.65
CA ILE A 420 -7.10 -24.63 -8.33
C ILE A 420 -6.30 -25.50 -7.35
N PRO A 421 -6.63 -26.79 -7.11
CA PRO A 421 -5.91 -27.59 -6.13
C PRO A 421 -4.40 -27.74 -6.43
N SER A 422 -4.03 -27.94 -7.69
CA SER A 422 -2.62 -28.11 -8.05
C SER A 422 -1.84 -26.79 -7.94
N THR A 423 -2.45 -25.66 -8.33
CA THR A 423 -1.83 -24.34 -8.19
C THR A 423 -1.61 -24.00 -6.71
N LEU A 424 -2.64 -24.19 -5.86
CA LEU A 424 -2.51 -23.93 -4.42
C LEU A 424 -1.45 -24.83 -3.76
N ALA A 425 -1.35 -26.09 -4.15
CA ALA A 425 -0.33 -27.00 -3.63
C ALA A 425 1.10 -26.56 -4.01
N SER A 426 1.31 -26.14 -5.26
CA SER A 426 2.59 -25.63 -5.74
C SER A 426 2.97 -24.32 -5.05
N GLU A 427 2.07 -23.37 -5.05
CA GLU A 427 2.31 -22.03 -4.44
C GLU A 427 2.44 -22.10 -2.92
N ALA A 428 1.78 -23.04 -2.25
CA ALA A 428 1.98 -23.29 -0.82
C ALA A 428 3.41 -23.73 -0.51
N THR A 429 4.04 -24.51 -1.40
CA THR A 429 5.44 -24.94 -1.25
C THR A 429 6.38 -23.73 -1.38
N THR A 430 6.14 -22.88 -2.37
CA THR A 430 6.86 -21.61 -2.58
C THR A 430 6.70 -20.69 -1.36
N LEU A 431 5.45 -20.50 -0.89
CA LEU A 431 5.12 -19.67 0.26
C LEU A 431 5.81 -20.16 1.54
N GLN A 432 5.80 -21.49 1.78
CA GLN A 432 6.49 -22.07 2.94
C GLN A 432 8.00 -21.81 2.89
N SER A 433 8.62 -21.95 1.71
CA SER A 433 10.05 -21.65 1.55
C SER A 433 10.37 -20.19 1.86
N ILE A 434 9.55 -19.26 1.39
CA ILE A 434 9.69 -17.83 1.66
C ILE A 434 9.60 -17.53 3.16
N LEU A 435 8.59 -18.07 3.85
CA LEU A 435 8.41 -17.89 5.30
C LEU A 435 9.57 -18.49 6.10
N GLN A 436 10.11 -19.63 5.66
CA GLN A 436 11.30 -20.25 6.26
C GLN A 436 12.55 -19.40 6.08
N GLN A 437 12.80 -18.88 4.88
CA GLN A 437 13.94 -17.99 4.59
C GLN A 437 13.88 -16.69 5.39
N ALA A 438 12.67 -16.15 5.58
CA ALA A 438 12.45 -14.95 6.40
C ALA A 438 12.51 -15.24 7.90
N GLY A 439 12.31 -16.49 8.34
CA GLY A 439 12.09 -16.82 9.74
C GLY A 439 10.79 -16.23 10.30
N ALA A 440 9.82 -15.93 9.44
CA ALA A 440 8.63 -15.18 9.81
C ALA A 440 7.61 -16.04 10.58
N ALA A 441 7.16 -15.56 11.73
CA ALA A 441 6.04 -16.12 12.47
C ALA A 441 4.72 -15.81 11.76
N CYS A 442 3.65 -16.57 12.07
CA CYS A 442 2.31 -16.22 11.61
C CYS A 442 1.84 -14.89 12.25
N TRP A 443 1.06 -14.13 11.51
CA TRP A 443 0.42 -12.87 11.95
C TRP A 443 -1.09 -12.92 11.67
N LYS A 444 -1.86 -12.03 12.29
CA LYS A 444 -3.32 -11.96 12.10
C LYS A 444 -3.68 -11.82 10.60
N PRO A 445 -4.75 -12.50 10.13
CA PRO A 445 -5.78 -13.19 10.90
C PRO A 445 -5.39 -14.61 11.33
N ASP A 446 -4.24 -15.13 10.92
CA ASP A 446 -3.75 -16.41 11.42
C ASP A 446 -3.43 -16.32 12.93
N PRO A 447 -3.54 -17.43 13.68
CA PRO A 447 -3.03 -17.47 15.04
C PRO A 447 -1.53 -17.19 15.08
N VAL A 448 -1.10 -16.26 15.93
CA VAL A 448 0.31 -15.92 16.09
C VAL A 448 1.09 -17.16 16.54
N SER A 449 2.17 -17.50 15.80
CA SER A 449 3.03 -18.64 16.12
C SER A 449 4.31 -18.19 16.86
N THR A 450 4.90 -19.09 17.64
CA THR A 450 6.19 -18.87 18.30
C THR A 450 7.38 -19.19 17.39
N GLY A 451 7.15 -19.89 16.30
CA GLY A 451 8.15 -20.24 15.26
C GLY A 451 7.66 -19.86 13.88
N VAL A 452 8.40 -20.31 12.88
CA VAL A 452 8.08 -20.06 11.48
C VAL A 452 6.65 -20.49 11.15
N CYS A 453 5.90 -19.61 10.51
CA CYS A 453 4.53 -19.86 10.09
C CYS A 453 4.44 -21.07 9.17
N GLN A 454 3.52 -21.98 9.44
CA GLN A 454 3.29 -23.17 8.63
C GLN A 454 2.12 -22.93 7.67
N VAL A 455 2.35 -23.23 6.39
CA VAL A 455 1.34 -23.04 5.33
C VAL A 455 0.40 -24.25 5.29
N GLY A 456 -0.89 -24.00 5.55
CA GLY A 456 -1.95 -25.01 5.58
C GLY A 456 -2.86 -25.02 4.35
#